data_7436bf62918c6f8c363fa96468a3bb4e
#
_entry.id   7436bf62918c6f8c363fa96468a3bb4e
#
_cell.length_a   1.000
_cell.length_b   1.000
_cell.length_c   1.000
_cell.angle_alpha   90.00
_cell.angle_beta   90.00
_cell.angle_gamma   90.00
#
_symmetry.space_group_name_H-M   'P 1'
#
loop_
_entity.id
_entity.type
_entity.pdbx_description
1 polymer ?
#
loop_
_entity_poly.entity_id
_entity_poly.type
_entity_poly.pdbx_seq_one_letter_code
_entity_poly.pdbx_strand_id
1 'polypeptide(L)'
;MNRVEIDPVWLMHVQKPARYVGGEWNSVMKNHADVDVKVALAFPDVYEVGMSHLGLKIIYSVINSRKDALAERVYTPWVDMEKMMRERNIPLYALESKAPIKDFDVFGLTMPYEMCYTNILNMIDLSGIPVLSKDRTDEDPLVVSGGPREPMTDFIDVFFIGESEEAIQEMVEVIKKWKAENKPGGRWEAIHRLAEIKGCYVPSLYETSYYENGIFRAIKPIDPSAQFPVEKRVIKDVDHVIVDDKPILPHIEILHDRAVLEMFRGCSRGCRFCQAGMIYRPVREKSEEKLQEIADTLIKNTGYNEISLMSLSSADYSCLPELVDHLMDNFKDKRVSVSLPSLRVDSFSVDIAKKVQQVRKRSYLSAGSRYTEASRCN
;
A
#
# COMPACT_ATOMS: atom_id res chain seq x y z
N MET A 1 1.17 26.81 -8.27
CA MET A 1 1.63 25.57 -7.62
C MET A 1 3.12 25.70 -7.36
N ASN A 2 3.54 25.56 -6.12
CA ASN A 2 4.96 25.54 -5.78
C ASN A 2 5.52 24.19 -6.23
N ARG A 3 6.61 24.21 -6.98
CA ARG A 3 7.30 23.00 -7.41
C ARG A 3 8.68 23.01 -6.77
N VAL A 4 9.06 21.91 -6.15
CA VAL A 4 10.41 21.75 -5.61
C VAL A 4 11.36 21.67 -6.80
N GLU A 5 12.28 22.63 -6.89
CA GLU A 5 13.35 22.60 -7.87
C GLU A 5 14.50 21.76 -7.32
N ILE A 6 14.82 20.70 -8.03
CA ILE A 6 15.96 19.84 -7.70
C ILE A 6 17.04 20.12 -8.74
N ASP A 7 18.11 20.77 -8.30
CA ASP A 7 19.28 20.96 -9.14
C ASP A 7 19.88 19.59 -9.51
N PRO A 8 20.02 19.25 -10.79
CA PRO A 8 20.64 18.01 -11.22
C PRO A 8 22.03 17.77 -10.62
N VAL A 9 22.78 18.83 -10.32
CA VAL A 9 24.09 18.73 -9.67
C VAL A 9 23.98 18.10 -8.27
N TRP A 10 22.90 18.35 -7.54
CA TRP A 10 22.70 17.73 -6.22
C TRP A 10 22.52 16.22 -6.33
N LEU A 11 21.83 15.78 -7.37
CA LEU A 11 21.61 14.34 -7.60
C LEU A 11 22.90 13.60 -7.94
N MET A 12 23.97 14.27 -8.36
CA MET A 12 25.27 13.65 -8.55
C MET A 12 25.96 13.26 -7.24
N HIS A 13 25.49 13.76 -6.10
CA HIS A 13 26.05 13.53 -4.77
C HIS A 13 25.25 12.54 -3.93
N VAL A 14 24.16 11.97 -4.49
CA VAL A 14 23.34 10.98 -3.81
C VAL A 14 23.42 9.61 -4.47
N GLN A 15 23.21 8.57 -3.68
CA GLN A 15 23.12 7.21 -4.20
C GLN A 15 21.81 7.06 -5.01
N LYS A 16 21.94 6.44 -6.19
CA LYS A 16 20.79 6.12 -7.06
C LYS A 16 19.89 7.35 -7.31
N PRO A 17 20.36 8.36 -8.04
CA PRO A 17 19.61 9.59 -8.34
C PRO A 17 18.21 9.35 -8.91
N ALA A 18 18.03 8.24 -9.65
CA ALA A 18 16.76 7.88 -10.26
C ALA A 18 15.62 7.62 -9.25
N ARG A 19 15.92 7.44 -7.96
CA ARG A 19 14.91 7.38 -6.89
C ARG A 19 14.08 8.66 -6.76
N TYR A 20 14.63 9.78 -7.23
CA TYR A 20 14.14 11.13 -6.91
C TYR A 20 13.63 11.91 -8.13
N VAL A 21 13.81 11.37 -9.35
CA VAL A 21 13.50 12.11 -10.57
C VAL A 21 12.06 11.96 -11.05
N GLY A 22 11.38 10.84 -10.78
CA GLY A 22 10.05 10.53 -11.33
C GLY A 22 10.06 10.43 -12.86
N GLY A 23 8.88 10.56 -13.49
CA GLY A 23 8.74 10.49 -14.94
C GLY A 23 8.83 9.07 -15.50
N GLU A 24 8.55 8.08 -14.66
CA GLU A 24 8.53 6.69 -15.07
C GLU A 24 7.44 6.41 -16.09
N TRP A 25 7.69 5.41 -16.94
CA TRP A 25 6.71 4.98 -17.91
C TRP A 25 5.39 4.58 -17.24
N ASN A 26 4.28 5.04 -17.79
CA ASN A 26 2.93 4.85 -17.26
C ASN A 26 2.62 5.60 -15.95
N SER A 27 3.48 6.49 -15.45
CA SER A 27 3.10 7.37 -14.35
C SER A 27 1.97 8.31 -14.80
N VAL A 28 0.97 8.50 -13.94
CA VAL A 28 -0.20 9.32 -14.26
C VAL A 28 0.09 10.77 -13.92
N MET A 29 0.10 11.62 -14.94
CA MET A 29 0.29 13.06 -14.79
C MET A 29 -1.03 13.78 -15.00
N LYS A 30 -1.54 14.46 -13.97
CA LYS A 30 -2.72 15.34 -14.05
C LYS A 30 -2.35 16.73 -13.59
N ASN A 31 -3.01 17.74 -14.17
CA ASN A 31 -2.83 19.08 -13.66
C ASN A 31 -3.61 19.24 -12.33
N HIS A 32 -2.93 19.70 -11.30
CA HIS A 32 -3.51 19.91 -9.97
C HIS A 32 -4.69 20.91 -9.95
N ALA A 33 -4.76 21.80 -10.96
CA ALA A 33 -5.87 22.74 -11.09
C ALA A 33 -7.16 22.10 -11.65
N ASP A 34 -7.04 20.93 -12.28
CA ASP A 34 -8.15 20.27 -12.97
C ASP A 34 -8.79 19.16 -12.12
N VAL A 35 -8.33 18.99 -10.87
CA VAL A 35 -8.85 17.97 -9.94
C VAL A 35 -9.34 18.59 -8.64
N ASP A 36 -10.39 17.98 -8.07
CA ASP A 36 -10.97 18.44 -6.82
C ASP A 36 -10.15 17.97 -5.60
N VAL A 37 -9.58 16.76 -5.66
CA VAL A 37 -8.87 16.14 -4.53
C VAL A 37 -7.48 15.65 -4.94
N LYS A 38 -6.48 16.01 -4.13
CA LYS A 38 -5.08 15.66 -4.33
C LYS A 38 -4.58 14.78 -3.18
N VAL A 39 -4.05 13.62 -3.50
CA VAL A 39 -3.56 12.64 -2.53
C VAL A 39 -2.08 12.37 -2.76
N ALA A 40 -1.23 12.62 -1.78
CA ALA A 40 0.14 12.15 -1.76
C ALA A 40 0.17 10.75 -1.13
N LEU A 41 0.47 9.72 -1.93
CA LEU A 41 0.55 8.32 -1.49
C LEU A 41 1.98 7.96 -1.13
N ALA A 42 2.23 7.75 0.14
CA ALA A 42 3.54 7.50 0.67
C ALA A 42 3.80 6.04 1.08
N PHE A 43 4.98 5.59 0.79
CA PHE A 43 5.53 4.35 1.33
C PHE A 43 6.76 4.65 2.19
N PRO A 44 6.81 4.18 3.45
CA PRO A 44 7.84 4.59 4.41
C PRO A 44 9.15 3.79 4.27
N ASP A 45 9.61 3.62 3.05
CA ASP A 45 10.88 3.02 2.69
C ASP A 45 11.37 3.62 1.37
N VAL A 46 12.56 3.24 0.93
CA VAL A 46 13.16 3.71 -0.32
C VAL A 46 12.34 3.28 -1.54
N TYR A 47 12.58 3.97 -2.65
CA TYR A 47 11.91 3.77 -3.93
C TYR A 47 11.79 2.29 -4.34
N GLU A 48 12.87 1.51 -4.26
CA GLU A 48 12.89 0.11 -4.72
C GLU A 48 11.94 -0.80 -3.93
N VAL A 49 11.78 -0.51 -2.64
CA VAL A 49 10.83 -1.24 -1.77
C VAL A 49 9.40 -0.79 -2.06
N GLY A 50 9.17 0.52 -2.09
CA GLY A 50 7.86 1.10 -2.31
C GLY A 50 7.29 0.79 -3.71
N MET A 51 8.11 0.88 -4.76
CA MET A 51 7.73 0.48 -6.12
C MET A 51 7.41 -1.01 -6.26
N SER A 52 7.88 -1.83 -5.34
CA SER A 52 7.57 -3.26 -5.32
C SER A 52 6.26 -3.60 -4.59
N HIS A 53 5.65 -2.63 -3.89
CA HIS A 53 4.49 -2.86 -3.05
C HIS A 53 3.18 -2.80 -3.84
N LEU A 54 2.51 -3.96 -4.00
CA LEU A 54 1.29 -4.09 -4.80
C LEU A 54 0.13 -3.23 -4.26
N GLY A 55 -0.07 -3.19 -2.94
CA GLY A 55 -1.15 -2.42 -2.34
C GLY A 55 -1.07 -0.92 -2.66
N LEU A 56 0.15 -0.34 -2.68
CA LEU A 56 0.34 1.06 -3.09
C LEU A 56 -0.07 1.27 -4.55
N LYS A 57 0.31 0.34 -5.45
CA LYS A 57 -0.05 0.38 -6.87
C LYS A 57 -1.56 0.31 -7.07
N ILE A 58 -2.25 -0.56 -6.33
CA ILE A 58 -3.72 -0.69 -6.38
C ILE A 58 -4.38 0.65 -5.97
N ILE A 59 -4.01 1.21 -4.83
CA ILE A 59 -4.59 2.48 -4.35
C ILE A 59 -4.27 3.65 -5.29
N TYR A 60 -3.05 3.69 -5.83
CA TYR A 60 -2.67 4.66 -6.85
C TYR A 60 -3.57 4.59 -8.08
N SER A 61 -3.83 3.38 -8.60
CA SER A 61 -4.71 3.15 -9.74
C SER A 61 -6.17 3.47 -9.43
N VAL A 62 -6.66 3.09 -8.24
CA VAL A 62 -8.04 3.40 -7.79
C VAL A 62 -8.29 4.90 -7.77
N ILE A 63 -7.39 5.70 -7.22
CA ILE A 63 -7.56 7.15 -7.18
C ILE A 63 -7.40 7.75 -8.58
N ASN A 64 -6.39 7.31 -9.33
CA ASN A 64 -6.09 7.88 -10.65
C ASN A 64 -7.05 7.45 -11.75
N SER A 65 -7.88 6.41 -11.56
CA SER A 65 -8.99 6.08 -12.46
C SER A 65 -10.09 7.15 -12.46
N ARG A 66 -10.17 7.97 -11.40
CA ARG A 66 -11.11 9.09 -11.28
C ARG A 66 -10.61 10.29 -12.07
N LYS A 67 -11.54 11.08 -12.64
CA LYS A 67 -11.23 12.35 -13.32
C LYS A 67 -11.03 13.50 -12.35
N ASP A 68 -11.70 13.45 -11.21
CA ASP A 68 -11.79 14.50 -10.19
C ASP A 68 -10.77 14.37 -9.04
N ALA A 69 -9.93 13.35 -9.10
CA ALA A 69 -8.87 13.14 -8.12
C ALA A 69 -7.54 12.76 -8.78
N LEU A 70 -6.44 13.02 -8.07
CA LEU A 70 -5.13 12.52 -8.43
C LEU A 70 -4.44 11.90 -7.21
N ALA A 71 -3.59 10.93 -7.47
CA ALA A 71 -2.64 10.38 -6.53
C ALA A 71 -1.23 10.52 -7.09
N GLU A 72 -0.29 10.95 -6.27
CA GLU A 72 1.13 11.02 -6.59
C GLU A 72 1.94 10.27 -5.55
N ARG A 73 3.03 9.62 -5.98
CA ARG A 73 3.83 8.74 -5.13
C ARG A 73 4.90 9.50 -4.35
N VAL A 74 5.12 9.03 -3.14
CA VAL A 74 6.15 9.56 -2.24
C VAL A 74 6.90 8.40 -1.59
N TYR A 75 8.23 8.48 -1.56
CA TYR A 75 9.08 7.48 -0.89
C TYR A 75 10.01 8.15 0.12
N THR A 76 10.40 7.41 1.14
CA THR A 76 11.39 7.89 2.10
C THR A 76 12.72 8.12 1.38
N PRO A 77 13.33 9.31 1.48
CA PRO A 77 14.66 9.53 0.94
C PRO A 77 15.71 8.70 1.68
N TRP A 78 16.76 8.28 0.96
CA TRP A 78 17.91 7.68 1.60
C TRP A 78 18.68 8.71 2.41
N VAL A 79 19.49 8.27 3.35
CA VAL A 79 20.17 9.13 4.32
C VAL A 79 20.99 10.28 3.72
N ASP A 80 21.58 10.10 2.56
CA ASP A 80 22.34 11.13 1.85
C ASP A 80 21.42 12.22 1.26
N MET A 81 20.32 11.82 0.64
CA MET A 81 19.32 12.75 0.13
C MET A 81 18.58 13.45 1.27
N GLU A 82 18.21 12.74 2.33
CA GLU A 82 17.59 13.35 3.51
C GLU A 82 18.49 14.41 4.13
N LYS A 83 19.77 14.12 4.32
CA LYS A 83 20.75 15.10 4.81
C LYS A 83 20.75 16.34 3.93
N MET A 84 20.83 16.18 2.62
CA MET A 84 20.81 17.29 1.67
C MET A 84 19.51 18.10 1.75
N MET A 85 18.36 17.43 1.85
CA MET A 85 17.05 18.08 2.01
C MET A 85 17.02 18.96 3.26
N ARG A 86 17.48 18.43 4.41
CA ARG A 86 17.55 19.19 5.66
C ARG A 86 18.51 20.37 5.59
N GLU A 87 19.71 20.20 5.04
CA GLU A 87 20.71 21.27 4.91
C GLU A 87 20.25 22.41 4.00
N ARG A 88 19.38 22.11 3.02
CA ARG A 88 18.91 23.07 2.02
C ARG A 88 17.46 23.53 2.24
N ASN A 89 16.82 23.07 3.31
CA ASN A 89 15.41 23.30 3.60
C ASN A 89 14.49 22.91 2.42
N ILE A 90 14.78 21.78 1.78
CA ILE A 90 13.96 21.19 0.72
C ILE A 90 12.90 20.30 1.40
N PRO A 91 11.59 20.59 1.23
CA PRO A 91 10.55 19.74 1.81
C PRO A 91 10.43 18.42 1.04
N LEU A 92 9.86 17.40 1.69
CA LEU A 92 9.47 16.17 1.00
C LEU A 92 8.45 16.50 -0.09
N TYR A 93 8.58 15.83 -1.24
CA TYR A 93 7.81 16.11 -2.44
C TYR A 93 7.33 14.84 -3.13
N ALA A 94 6.26 14.97 -3.90
CA ALA A 94 5.73 13.90 -4.73
C ALA A 94 6.56 13.70 -6.01
N LEU A 95 6.68 12.44 -6.46
CA LEU A 95 7.56 12.11 -7.60
C LEU A 95 7.02 12.61 -8.95
N GLU A 96 5.72 12.64 -9.14
CA GLU A 96 5.12 13.05 -10.41
C GLU A 96 5.29 14.55 -10.65
N SER A 97 4.68 15.36 -9.81
CA SER A 97 4.65 16.83 -10.01
C SER A 97 5.82 17.58 -9.40
N LYS A 98 6.55 16.98 -8.47
CA LYS A 98 7.50 17.65 -7.57
C LYS A 98 6.83 18.64 -6.61
N ALA A 99 5.53 18.53 -6.40
CA ALA A 99 4.84 19.36 -5.43
C ALA A 99 5.25 18.99 -3.99
N PRO A 100 5.44 19.97 -3.09
CA PRO A 100 5.59 19.71 -1.67
C PRO A 100 4.37 18.95 -1.13
N ILE A 101 4.58 18.01 -0.21
CA ILE A 101 3.47 17.24 0.36
C ILE A 101 2.44 18.13 1.06
N LYS A 102 2.86 19.24 1.62
CA LYS A 102 1.98 20.21 2.27
C LYS A 102 0.93 20.83 1.32
N ASP A 103 1.15 20.79 0.01
CA ASP A 103 0.22 21.33 -1.00
C ASP A 103 -0.89 20.33 -1.41
N PHE A 104 -0.90 19.12 -0.82
CA PHE A 104 -1.92 18.11 -1.03
C PHE A 104 -3.07 18.24 -0.02
N ASP A 105 -4.24 17.67 -0.36
CA ASP A 105 -5.38 17.60 0.57
C ASP A 105 -5.21 16.45 1.58
N VAL A 106 -4.57 15.36 1.12
CA VAL A 106 -4.35 14.15 1.91
C VAL A 106 -2.91 13.68 1.78
N PHE A 107 -2.30 13.35 2.90
CA PHE A 107 -1.05 12.62 3.00
C PHE A 107 -1.35 11.18 3.45
N GLY A 108 -1.46 10.26 2.49
CA GLY A 108 -1.78 8.85 2.73
C GLY A 108 -0.51 8.03 2.93
N LEU A 109 -0.31 7.52 4.13
CA LEU A 109 0.87 6.76 4.55
C LEU A 109 0.56 5.26 4.59
N THR A 110 1.29 4.47 3.83
CA THR A 110 1.25 3.01 3.97
C THR A 110 1.99 2.61 5.26
N MET A 111 1.37 1.74 6.06
CA MET A 111 1.96 1.25 7.31
C MET A 111 2.06 -0.28 7.29
N PRO A 112 3.05 -0.85 6.59
CA PRO A 112 3.13 -2.30 6.38
C PRO A 112 3.49 -3.08 7.64
N TYR A 113 4.32 -2.53 8.53
CA TYR A 113 4.78 -3.18 9.77
C TYR A 113 5.39 -2.16 10.74
N GLU A 114 5.66 -2.60 11.97
CA GLU A 114 6.02 -1.73 13.09
C GLU A 114 7.37 -1.01 12.91
N MET A 115 8.33 -1.64 12.25
CA MET A 115 9.67 -1.05 12.06
C MET A 115 9.68 0.18 11.15
N CYS A 116 8.58 0.47 10.44
CA CYS A 116 8.47 1.65 9.61
C CYS A 116 7.95 2.91 10.35
N TYR A 117 7.60 2.81 11.63
CA TYR A 117 7.01 3.95 12.38
C TYR A 117 7.92 5.18 12.39
N THR A 118 9.20 5.00 12.65
CA THR A 118 10.17 6.11 12.64
C THR A 118 10.31 6.75 11.26
N ASN A 119 10.25 5.96 10.19
CA ASN A 119 10.27 6.49 8.83
C ASN A 119 9.01 7.31 8.53
N ILE A 120 7.84 6.87 9.02
CA ILE A 120 6.59 7.62 8.89
C ILE A 120 6.71 8.99 9.57
N LEU A 121 7.19 9.02 10.82
CA LEU A 121 7.39 10.28 11.55
C LEU A 121 8.40 11.18 10.83
N ASN A 122 9.48 10.61 10.33
CA ASN A 122 10.47 11.34 9.54
C ASN A 122 9.89 11.92 8.24
N MET A 123 9.01 11.19 7.55
CA MET A 123 8.33 11.70 6.34
C MET A 123 7.38 12.85 6.67
N ILE A 124 6.64 12.79 7.77
CA ILE A 124 5.78 13.88 8.24
C ILE A 124 6.63 15.12 8.55
N ASP A 125 7.72 14.96 9.30
CA ASP A 125 8.65 16.04 9.65
C ASP A 125 9.31 16.69 8.41
N LEU A 126 9.84 15.87 7.50
CA LEU A 126 10.42 16.34 6.24
C LEU A 126 9.42 17.06 5.32
N SER A 127 8.13 16.78 5.48
CA SER A 127 7.06 17.46 4.73
C SER A 127 6.75 18.85 5.30
N GLY A 128 7.32 19.21 6.45
CA GLY A 128 6.98 20.45 7.16
C GLY A 128 5.58 20.46 7.74
N ILE A 129 5.03 19.26 8.02
CA ILE A 129 3.73 19.06 8.67
C ILE A 129 3.98 18.79 10.15
N PRO A 130 3.20 19.38 11.08
CA PRO A 130 3.34 19.07 12.49
C PRO A 130 3.22 17.57 12.74
N VAL A 131 4.20 16.97 13.46
CA VAL A 131 4.26 15.52 13.67
C VAL A 131 3.06 15.04 14.48
N LEU A 132 2.73 15.74 15.57
CA LEU A 132 1.54 15.41 16.36
C LEU A 132 0.27 15.91 15.66
N SER A 133 -0.74 15.05 15.58
CA SER A 133 -2.01 15.37 14.92
C SER A 133 -2.73 16.58 15.56
N LYS A 134 -2.64 16.71 16.88
CA LYS A 134 -3.23 17.82 17.64
C LYS A 134 -2.65 19.21 17.34
N ASP A 135 -1.44 19.27 16.80
CA ASP A 135 -0.74 20.52 16.49
C ASP A 135 -0.98 20.99 15.05
N ARG A 136 -1.72 20.19 14.23
CA ARG A 136 -2.05 20.51 12.84
C ARG A 136 -3.19 21.53 12.76
N THR A 137 -3.11 22.35 11.72
CA THR A 137 -4.06 23.41 11.41
C THR A 137 -4.87 23.08 10.15
N ASP A 138 -5.81 23.96 9.78
CA ASP A 138 -6.59 23.85 8.55
C ASP A 138 -5.74 23.97 7.26
N GLU A 139 -4.52 24.48 7.38
CA GLU A 139 -3.56 24.60 6.27
C GLU A 139 -2.79 23.29 6.01
N ASP A 140 -2.83 22.35 6.94
CA ASP A 140 -2.09 21.10 6.82
C ASP A 140 -2.95 20.00 6.16
N PRO A 141 -2.38 19.11 5.35
CA PRO A 141 -3.11 17.98 4.77
C PRO A 141 -3.64 17.04 5.85
N LEU A 142 -4.70 16.31 5.54
CA LEU A 142 -5.16 15.21 6.36
C LEU A 142 -4.15 14.06 6.28
N VAL A 143 -3.62 13.63 7.41
CA VAL A 143 -2.67 12.51 7.48
C VAL A 143 -3.43 11.23 7.76
N VAL A 144 -3.48 10.34 6.77
CA VAL A 144 -4.25 9.09 6.86
C VAL A 144 -3.35 7.88 6.70
N SER A 145 -3.74 6.74 7.29
CA SER A 145 -2.97 5.51 7.18
C SER A 145 -3.86 4.28 7.14
N GLY A 146 -3.33 3.14 6.71
CA GLY A 146 -4.01 1.85 6.75
C GLY A 146 -3.69 1.04 8.00
N GLY A 147 -4.72 0.39 8.57
CA GLY A 147 -4.60 -0.54 9.71
C GLY A 147 -4.48 0.14 11.08
N PRO A 148 -4.97 -0.54 12.13
CA PRO A 148 -4.88 -0.03 13.49
C PRO A 148 -3.46 -0.22 14.01
N ARG A 149 -2.84 0.87 14.41
CA ARG A 149 -1.50 0.87 14.97
C ARG A 149 -1.50 1.83 16.17
N GLU A 150 -1.97 1.35 17.32
CA GLU A 150 -2.12 2.16 18.54
C GLU A 150 -0.91 3.04 18.90
N PRO A 151 0.33 2.62 18.75
CA PRO A 151 1.48 3.50 19.00
C PRO A 151 1.56 4.72 18.08
N MET A 152 0.77 4.75 17.00
CA MET A 152 0.79 5.84 16.00
C MET A 152 -0.44 6.74 16.08
N THR A 153 -1.32 6.55 17.06
CA THR A 153 -2.60 7.29 17.18
C THR A 153 -2.43 8.79 17.44
N ASP A 154 -1.34 9.20 18.07
CA ASP A 154 -1.05 10.64 18.28
C ASP A 154 -0.56 11.35 17.00
N PHE A 155 -0.18 10.60 15.97
CA PHE A 155 0.48 11.11 14.78
C PHE A 155 -0.38 11.03 13.51
N ILE A 156 -1.41 10.21 13.50
CA ILE A 156 -2.28 9.96 12.35
C ILE A 156 -3.68 10.46 12.66
N ASP A 157 -4.30 11.17 11.71
CA ASP A 157 -5.64 11.71 11.92
C ASP A 157 -6.72 10.64 11.74
N VAL A 158 -6.58 9.79 10.72
CA VAL A 158 -7.56 8.76 10.37
C VAL A 158 -6.87 7.46 9.96
N PHE A 159 -7.32 6.34 10.51
CA PHE A 159 -6.94 5.01 10.07
C PHE A 159 -8.06 4.31 9.30
N PHE A 160 -7.72 3.67 8.21
CA PHE A 160 -8.59 2.75 7.49
C PHE A 160 -8.33 1.32 7.97
N ILE A 161 -9.34 0.69 8.57
CA ILE A 161 -9.25 -0.67 9.11
C ILE A 161 -9.74 -1.65 8.06
N GLY A 162 -8.84 -2.47 7.54
CA GLY A 162 -9.13 -3.48 6.51
C GLY A 162 -8.71 -3.06 5.11
N GLU A 163 -9.53 -3.37 4.11
CA GLU A 163 -9.25 -3.12 2.70
C GLU A 163 -9.76 -1.74 2.30
N SER A 164 -8.91 -0.98 1.62
CA SER A 164 -9.12 0.45 1.45
C SER A 164 -9.60 0.87 0.06
N GLU A 165 -9.70 -0.02 -0.91
CA GLU A 165 -10.02 0.32 -2.31
C GLU A 165 -11.36 1.05 -2.47
N GLU A 166 -12.39 0.61 -1.72
CA GLU A 166 -13.69 1.32 -1.70
C GLU A 166 -13.65 2.52 -0.75
N ALA A 167 -13.06 2.34 0.46
CA ALA A 167 -13.00 3.39 1.47
C ALA A 167 -12.25 4.63 0.98
N ILE A 168 -11.20 4.46 0.16
CA ILE A 168 -10.46 5.57 -0.42
C ILE A 168 -11.31 6.37 -1.42
N GLN A 169 -12.20 5.71 -2.16
CA GLN A 169 -13.12 6.39 -3.05
C GLN A 169 -14.16 7.20 -2.27
N GLU A 170 -14.69 6.64 -1.18
CA GLU A 170 -15.59 7.34 -0.26
C GLU A 170 -14.88 8.53 0.41
N MET A 171 -13.62 8.38 0.81
CA MET A 171 -12.79 9.47 1.31
C MET A 171 -12.69 10.62 0.29
N VAL A 172 -12.41 10.30 -0.97
CA VAL A 172 -12.34 11.30 -2.04
C VAL A 172 -13.67 12.05 -2.17
N GLU A 173 -14.81 11.34 -2.15
CA GLU A 173 -16.12 11.97 -2.21
C GLU A 173 -16.40 12.89 -1.02
N VAL A 174 -16.05 12.46 0.19
CA VAL A 174 -16.21 13.28 1.41
C VAL A 174 -15.39 14.56 1.33
N ILE A 175 -14.10 14.45 0.95
CA ILE A 175 -13.22 15.60 0.87
C ILE A 175 -13.65 16.54 -0.25
N LYS A 176 -14.05 16.01 -1.40
CA LYS A 176 -14.58 16.80 -2.52
C LYS A 176 -15.78 17.62 -2.10
N LYS A 177 -16.78 17.02 -1.45
CA LYS A 177 -17.98 17.71 -0.95
C LYS A 177 -17.61 18.79 0.06
N TRP A 178 -16.80 18.46 1.05
CA TRP A 178 -16.34 19.40 2.05
C TRP A 178 -15.63 20.62 1.43
N LYS A 179 -14.77 20.41 0.44
CA LYS A 179 -14.11 21.49 -0.30
C LYS A 179 -15.10 22.34 -1.11
N ALA A 180 -16.09 21.72 -1.78
CA ALA A 180 -17.12 22.41 -2.56
C ALA A 180 -18.03 23.28 -1.67
N GLU A 181 -18.20 22.93 -0.41
CA GLU A 181 -18.93 23.71 0.62
C GLU A 181 -18.06 24.82 1.25
N ASN A 182 -16.88 25.11 0.71
CA ASN A 182 -15.89 26.06 1.26
C ASN A 182 -15.32 25.65 2.63
N LYS A 183 -15.09 24.36 2.85
CA LYS A 183 -14.44 23.76 4.03
C LYS A 183 -15.10 24.19 5.35
N PRO A 184 -16.43 24.01 5.51
CA PRO A 184 -17.10 24.41 6.74
C PRO A 184 -16.49 23.65 7.93
N GLY A 185 -16.37 24.33 9.09
CA GLY A 185 -15.82 23.74 10.31
C GLY A 185 -14.35 23.36 10.27
N GLY A 186 -13.65 23.74 9.19
CA GLY A 186 -12.22 23.48 9.01
C GLY A 186 -11.86 21.99 8.96
N ARG A 187 -10.60 21.68 9.28
CA ARG A 187 -10.04 20.32 9.32
C ARG A 187 -10.87 19.35 10.18
N TRP A 188 -11.37 19.85 11.30
CA TRP A 188 -12.08 19.05 12.28
C TRP A 188 -13.38 18.46 11.72
N GLU A 189 -14.14 19.26 10.98
CA GLU A 189 -15.34 18.80 10.30
C GLU A 189 -15.03 17.74 9.23
N ALA A 190 -13.94 17.90 8.48
CA ALA A 190 -13.51 16.88 7.53
C ALA A 190 -13.22 15.53 8.22
N ILE A 191 -12.54 15.57 9.38
CA ILE A 191 -12.22 14.37 10.17
C ILE A 191 -13.51 13.71 10.69
N HIS A 192 -14.51 14.47 11.16
CA HIS A 192 -15.80 13.92 11.59
C HIS A 192 -16.55 13.24 10.43
N ARG A 193 -16.59 13.88 9.28
CA ARG A 193 -17.21 13.27 8.07
C ARG A 193 -16.49 11.99 7.63
N LEU A 194 -15.18 11.92 7.78
CA LEU A 194 -14.42 10.70 7.49
C LEU A 194 -14.69 9.59 8.51
N ALA A 195 -14.99 9.93 9.77
CA ALA A 195 -15.33 8.95 10.80
C ALA A 195 -16.61 8.17 10.48
N GLU A 196 -17.52 8.72 9.67
CA GLU A 196 -18.75 8.05 9.24
C GLU A 196 -18.50 6.94 8.20
N ILE A 197 -17.35 6.95 7.51
CA ILE A 197 -16.99 5.92 6.54
C ILE A 197 -16.74 4.60 7.28
N LYS A 198 -17.42 3.54 6.85
CA LYS A 198 -17.26 2.20 7.45
C LYS A 198 -15.78 1.75 7.44
N GLY A 199 -15.27 1.38 8.60
CA GLY A 199 -13.89 0.96 8.79
C GLY A 199 -12.92 2.10 9.03
N CYS A 200 -13.37 3.34 9.17
CA CYS A 200 -12.53 4.43 9.62
C CYS A 200 -12.45 4.48 11.15
N TYR A 201 -11.24 4.61 11.64
CA TYR A 201 -10.92 4.85 13.05
C TYR A 201 -10.22 6.20 13.17
N VAL A 202 -10.82 7.11 13.90
CA VAL A 202 -10.31 8.47 14.16
C VAL A 202 -9.91 8.55 15.62
N PRO A 203 -8.62 8.46 15.98
CA PRO A 203 -8.16 8.34 17.36
C PRO A 203 -8.67 9.46 18.28
N SER A 204 -8.72 10.69 17.78
CA SER A 204 -9.17 11.86 18.53
C SER A 204 -10.64 11.83 18.97
N LEU A 205 -11.45 10.92 18.42
CA LEU A 205 -12.86 10.73 18.80
C LEU A 205 -13.05 9.66 19.90
N TYR A 206 -11.96 9.15 20.45
CA TYR A 206 -11.98 8.15 21.51
C TYR A 206 -11.13 8.59 22.71
N GLU A 207 -11.53 8.12 23.88
CA GLU A 207 -10.77 8.25 25.11
C GLU A 207 -10.28 6.86 25.55
N THR A 208 -8.98 6.78 25.83
CA THR A 208 -8.36 5.59 26.41
C THR A 208 -8.23 5.76 27.93
N SER A 209 -8.51 4.71 28.67
CA SER A 209 -8.32 4.68 30.12
C SER A 209 -7.40 3.54 30.53
N TYR A 210 -6.68 3.77 31.63
CA TYR A 210 -5.71 2.82 32.19
C TYR A 210 -6.02 2.57 33.66
N TYR A 211 -5.60 1.41 34.18
CA TYR A 211 -5.56 1.18 35.62
C TYR A 211 -4.37 1.93 36.25
N GLU A 212 -4.36 2.07 37.58
CA GLU A 212 -3.28 2.73 38.31
C GLU A 212 -1.89 2.14 38.04
N ASN A 213 -1.82 0.85 37.69
CA ASN A 213 -0.57 0.15 37.32
C ASN A 213 -0.16 0.34 35.85
N GLY A 214 -0.83 1.23 35.10
CA GLY A 214 -0.54 1.50 33.68
C GLY A 214 -1.08 0.47 32.69
N ILE A 215 -1.79 -0.56 33.13
CA ILE A 215 -2.40 -1.53 32.23
C ILE A 215 -3.63 -0.89 31.57
N PHE A 216 -3.76 -1.08 30.23
CA PHE A 216 -4.92 -0.66 29.45
C PHE A 216 -6.21 -1.19 30.08
N ARG A 217 -7.19 -0.31 30.28
CA ARG A 217 -8.48 -0.65 30.87
C ARG A 217 -9.59 -0.68 29.82
N ALA A 218 -9.75 0.42 29.08
CA ALA A 218 -10.81 0.54 28.07
C ALA A 218 -10.52 1.67 27.07
N ILE A 219 -11.12 1.55 25.90
CA ILE A 219 -11.31 2.64 24.95
C ILE A 219 -12.80 2.90 24.82
N LYS A 220 -13.22 4.16 24.74
CA LYS A 220 -14.61 4.56 24.61
C LYS A 220 -14.73 5.68 23.58
N PRO A 221 -15.78 5.68 22.76
CA PRO A 221 -16.09 6.84 21.92
C PRO A 221 -16.49 8.01 22.82
N ILE A 222 -16.00 9.20 22.49
CA ILE A 222 -16.37 10.47 23.16
C ILE A 222 -17.17 11.39 22.23
N ASP A 223 -17.32 10.97 20.98
CA ASP A 223 -18.05 11.70 19.96
C ASP A 223 -19.10 10.80 19.27
N PRO A 224 -20.31 11.32 18.97
CA PRO A 224 -21.36 10.54 18.31
C PRO A 224 -21.02 10.00 16.91
N SER A 225 -20.11 10.63 16.20
CA SER A 225 -19.65 10.16 14.88
C SER A 225 -18.67 8.98 14.95
N ALA A 226 -18.13 8.68 16.14
CA ALA A 226 -17.19 7.59 16.35
C ALA A 226 -17.89 6.23 16.29
N GLN A 227 -17.44 5.37 15.38
CA GLN A 227 -17.93 3.99 15.25
C GLN A 227 -17.40 3.14 16.40
N PHE A 228 -18.28 2.39 17.10
CA PHE A 228 -17.84 1.48 18.16
C PHE A 228 -18.73 0.23 18.26
N PRO A 229 -18.18 -0.97 18.04
CA PRO A 229 -16.80 -1.22 17.59
C PRO A 229 -16.55 -0.76 16.14
N VAL A 230 -15.29 -0.45 15.81
CA VAL A 230 -14.89 -0.21 14.41
C VAL A 230 -14.81 -1.55 13.69
N GLU A 231 -15.66 -1.75 12.70
CA GLU A 231 -15.67 -2.98 11.91
C GLU A 231 -14.67 -2.92 10.76
N LYS A 232 -13.83 -3.95 10.66
CA LYS A 232 -12.90 -4.11 9.54
C LYS A 232 -13.66 -4.15 8.20
N ARG A 233 -13.23 -3.34 7.25
CA ARG A 233 -13.74 -3.40 5.88
C ARG A 233 -13.16 -4.59 5.12
N VAL A 234 -14.01 -5.29 4.40
CA VAL A 234 -13.66 -6.49 3.62
C VAL A 234 -14.34 -6.40 2.28
N ILE A 235 -13.57 -6.42 1.19
CA ILE A 235 -14.08 -6.53 -0.17
C ILE A 235 -14.54 -7.97 -0.39
N LYS A 236 -15.81 -8.13 -0.71
CA LYS A 236 -16.42 -9.46 -0.89
C LYS A 236 -16.00 -10.11 -2.21
N ASP A 237 -15.99 -9.34 -3.27
CA ASP A 237 -15.67 -9.78 -4.62
C ASP A 237 -14.30 -9.21 -5.05
N VAL A 238 -13.30 -10.07 -5.01
CA VAL A 238 -11.92 -9.69 -5.35
C VAL A 238 -11.63 -9.69 -6.84
N ASP A 239 -12.52 -10.25 -7.68
CA ASP A 239 -12.41 -10.19 -9.14
C ASP A 239 -12.65 -8.78 -9.67
N HIS A 240 -13.48 -8.00 -8.96
CA HIS A 240 -13.80 -6.61 -9.31
C HIS A 240 -12.82 -5.58 -8.74
N VAL A 241 -11.79 -6.01 -8.01
CA VAL A 241 -10.71 -5.10 -7.59
C VAL A 241 -9.98 -4.57 -8.82
N ILE A 242 -9.85 -3.26 -8.91
CA ILE A 242 -9.13 -2.60 -10.00
C ILE A 242 -7.68 -3.12 -10.02
N VAL A 243 -7.30 -3.72 -11.12
CA VAL A 243 -5.91 -4.07 -11.42
C VAL A 243 -5.40 -3.09 -12.46
N ASP A 244 -4.24 -2.50 -12.19
CA ASP A 244 -3.61 -1.61 -13.15
C ASP A 244 -3.14 -2.41 -14.39
N ASP A 245 -3.78 -2.17 -15.51
CA ASP A 245 -3.43 -2.80 -16.80
C ASP A 245 -2.15 -2.22 -17.42
N LYS A 246 -1.71 -1.06 -16.95
CA LYS A 246 -0.50 -0.36 -17.37
C LYS A 246 0.32 0.09 -16.16
N PRO A 247 0.84 -0.86 -15.37
CA PRO A 247 1.56 -0.51 -14.15
C PRO A 247 2.78 0.36 -14.45
N ILE A 248 3.11 1.23 -13.52
CA ILE A 248 4.29 2.08 -13.61
C ILE A 248 5.54 1.21 -13.68
N LEU A 249 6.36 1.44 -14.70
CA LEU A 249 7.61 0.72 -14.90
C LEU A 249 8.78 1.52 -14.30
N PRO A 250 9.58 0.92 -13.41
CA PRO A 250 10.66 1.63 -12.74
C PRO A 250 11.82 1.93 -13.69
N HIS A 251 12.54 3.02 -13.44
CA HIS A 251 13.77 3.37 -14.17
C HIS A 251 15.00 2.58 -13.70
N ILE A 252 14.93 1.99 -12.53
CA ILE A 252 16.02 1.21 -11.91
C ILE A 252 15.46 -0.13 -11.42
N GLU A 253 16.34 -1.10 -11.26
CA GLU A 253 15.98 -2.38 -10.68
C GLU A 253 15.35 -2.24 -9.31
N ILE A 254 14.22 -2.89 -9.11
CA ILE A 254 13.44 -2.91 -7.86
C ILE A 254 13.42 -4.33 -7.27
N LEU A 255 12.91 -4.50 -6.04
CA LEU A 255 12.91 -5.82 -5.38
C LEU A 255 12.04 -6.85 -6.11
N HIS A 256 10.93 -6.43 -6.70
CA HIS A 256 9.98 -7.29 -7.40
C HIS A 256 9.71 -6.75 -8.82
N ASP A 257 10.74 -6.82 -9.67
CA ASP A 257 10.66 -6.40 -11.07
C ASP A 257 10.02 -7.50 -11.95
N ARG A 258 8.70 -7.65 -11.78
CA ARG A 258 7.90 -8.74 -12.38
C ARG A 258 6.42 -8.44 -12.38
N ALA A 259 5.65 -9.12 -13.22
CA ALA A 259 4.19 -9.10 -13.17
C ALA A 259 3.71 -9.85 -11.92
N VAL A 260 2.91 -9.21 -11.08
CA VAL A 260 2.39 -9.80 -9.85
C VAL A 260 0.90 -10.07 -10.01
N LEU A 261 0.50 -11.33 -9.85
CA LEU A 261 -0.89 -11.77 -9.81
C LEU A 261 -1.29 -12.07 -8.36
N GLU A 262 -2.15 -11.24 -7.78
CA GLU A 262 -2.76 -11.51 -6.48
C GLU A 262 -3.84 -12.57 -6.66
N MET A 263 -3.54 -13.84 -6.30
CA MET A 263 -4.46 -14.95 -6.49
C MET A 263 -5.64 -14.90 -5.53
N PHE A 264 -5.35 -14.60 -4.27
CA PHE A 264 -6.36 -14.49 -3.22
C PHE A 264 -5.88 -13.65 -2.03
N ARG A 265 -6.82 -13.22 -1.24
CA ARG A 265 -6.60 -12.50 0.02
C ARG A 265 -7.01 -13.34 1.21
N GLY A 266 -6.28 -13.18 2.29
CA GLY A 266 -6.54 -13.86 3.55
C GLY A 266 -5.79 -15.17 3.70
N CYS A 267 -5.85 -15.75 4.91
CA CYS A 267 -5.31 -17.05 5.23
C CYS A 267 -6.07 -17.64 6.41
N SER A 268 -6.53 -18.91 6.29
CA SER A 268 -7.29 -19.62 7.32
C SER A 268 -6.44 -20.59 8.15
N ARG A 269 -5.12 -20.67 7.89
CA ARG A 269 -4.25 -21.71 8.48
C ARG A 269 -4.03 -21.58 9.99
N GLY A 270 -4.06 -20.37 10.55
CA GLY A 270 -3.96 -20.16 11.99
C GLY A 270 -2.62 -20.57 12.60
N CYS A 271 -1.50 -20.45 11.85
CA CYS A 271 -0.15 -20.70 12.37
C CYS A 271 0.10 -19.84 13.61
N ARG A 272 0.53 -20.41 14.72
CA ARG A 272 0.67 -19.73 16.03
C ARG A 272 1.62 -18.54 16.03
N PHE A 273 2.60 -18.53 15.15
CA PHE A 273 3.59 -17.44 15.01
C PHE A 273 3.14 -16.36 14.01
N CYS A 274 2.05 -16.58 13.24
CA CYS A 274 1.71 -15.75 12.10
C CYS A 274 0.52 -14.84 12.41
N GLN A 275 0.77 -13.54 12.47
CA GLN A 275 -0.25 -12.52 12.64
C GLN A 275 -1.20 -12.43 11.42
N ALA A 276 -0.67 -12.66 10.19
CA ALA A 276 -1.44 -12.53 8.95
C ALA A 276 -2.67 -13.45 8.91
N GLY A 277 -2.57 -14.68 9.43
CA GLY A 277 -3.68 -15.63 9.52
C GLY A 277 -4.81 -15.19 10.45
N MET A 278 -4.60 -14.19 11.28
CA MET A 278 -5.62 -13.61 12.16
C MET A 278 -6.20 -12.32 11.56
N ILE A 279 -5.37 -11.46 11.01
CA ILE A 279 -5.76 -10.12 10.54
C ILE A 279 -6.50 -10.20 9.19
N TYR A 280 -6.01 -11.04 8.24
CA TYR A 280 -6.47 -11.06 6.85
C TYR A 280 -7.50 -12.17 6.58
N ARG A 281 -8.51 -12.30 7.42
CA ARG A 281 -9.67 -13.17 7.18
C ARG A 281 -10.85 -12.35 6.68
N PRO A 282 -11.78 -12.96 5.89
CA PRO A 282 -11.81 -14.32 5.32
C PRO A 282 -10.89 -14.52 4.13
N VAL A 283 -10.73 -15.78 3.67
CA VAL A 283 -10.10 -16.12 2.39
C VAL A 283 -11.08 -15.81 1.27
N ARG A 284 -10.60 -15.11 0.22
CA ARG A 284 -11.36 -14.79 -1.00
C ARG A 284 -10.44 -14.90 -2.19
N GLU A 285 -10.78 -15.80 -3.09
CA GLU A 285 -9.98 -16.13 -4.27
C GLU A 285 -10.47 -15.35 -5.49
N LYS A 286 -9.55 -14.94 -6.36
CA LYS A 286 -9.88 -14.51 -7.72
C LYS A 286 -10.17 -15.73 -8.57
N SER A 287 -11.08 -15.60 -9.52
CA SER A 287 -11.33 -16.65 -10.50
C SER A 287 -10.11 -16.90 -11.37
N GLU A 288 -9.99 -18.15 -11.87
CA GLU A 288 -8.90 -18.53 -12.76
C GLU A 288 -8.93 -17.70 -14.04
N GLU A 289 -10.11 -17.51 -14.61
CA GLU A 289 -10.33 -16.72 -15.82
C GLU A 289 -9.83 -15.28 -15.65
N LYS A 290 -10.12 -14.68 -14.46
CA LYS A 290 -9.66 -13.32 -14.17
C LYS A 290 -8.16 -13.24 -14.03
N LEU A 291 -7.52 -14.22 -13.41
CA LEU A 291 -6.07 -14.27 -13.29
C LEU A 291 -5.38 -14.46 -14.67
N GLN A 292 -5.97 -15.25 -15.56
CA GLN A 292 -5.47 -15.41 -16.93
C GLN A 292 -5.56 -14.09 -17.72
N GLU A 293 -6.70 -13.41 -17.68
CA GLU A 293 -6.90 -12.08 -18.30
C GLU A 293 -5.86 -11.06 -17.80
N ILE A 294 -5.64 -11.02 -16.48
CA ILE A 294 -4.67 -10.11 -15.87
C ILE A 294 -3.25 -10.46 -16.33
N ALA A 295 -2.89 -11.75 -16.38
CA ALA A 295 -1.56 -12.20 -16.81
C ALA A 295 -1.26 -11.77 -18.24
N ASP A 296 -2.20 -12.04 -19.17
CA ASP A 296 -2.05 -11.67 -20.59
C ASP A 296 -1.88 -10.15 -20.74
N THR A 297 -2.70 -9.38 -20.04
CA THR A 297 -2.68 -7.92 -20.08
C THR A 297 -1.37 -7.36 -19.53
N LEU A 298 -0.93 -7.83 -18.37
CA LEU A 298 0.30 -7.37 -17.73
C LEU A 298 1.53 -7.68 -18.58
N ILE A 299 1.68 -8.92 -19.05
CA ILE A 299 2.83 -9.30 -19.87
C ILE A 299 2.88 -8.51 -21.18
N LYS A 300 1.72 -8.31 -21.83
CA LYS A 300 1.62 -7.52 -23.05
C LYS A 300 2.03 -6.06 -22.84
N ASN A 301 1.61 -5.45 -21.73
CA ASN A 301 1.78 -4.02 -21.49
C ASN A 301 3.09 -3.65 -20.78
N THR A 302 3.77 -4.62 -20.15
CA THR A 302 5.01 -4.37 -19.40
C THR A 302 6.25 -4.98 -20.02
N GLY A 303 6.09 -6.07 -20.77
CA GLY A 303 7.22 -6.85 -21.26
C GLY A 303 8.00 -7.62 -20.19
N TYR A 304 7.46 -7.79 -18.98
CA TYR A 304 8.09 -8.58 -17.93
C TYR A 304 8.29 -10.03 -18.37
N ASN A 305 9.40 -10.61 -17.95
CA ASN A 305 9.77 -12.00 -18.23
C ASN A 305 9.50 -12.96 -17.05
N GLU A 306 8.76 -12.49 -16.05
CA GLU A 306 8.37 -13.26 -14.89
C GLU A 306 6.97 -12.88 -14.42
N ILE A 307 6.16 -13.91 -14.11
CA ILE A 307 4.87 -13.81 -13.42
C ILE A 307 5.04 -14.38 -12.02
N SER A 308 4.65 -13.62 -11.00
CA SER A 308 4.63 -14.05 -9.59
C SER A 308 3.22 -14.24 -9.10
N LEU A 309 2.87 -15.45 -8.69
CA LEU A 309 1.58 -15.81 -8.13
C LEU A 309 1.56 -15.48 -6.63
N MET A 310 1.05 -14.31 -6.27
CA MET A 310 1.14 -13.78 -4.91
C MET A 310 -0.08 -14.14 -4.06
N SER A 311 0.21 -14.63 -2.86
CA SER A 311 -0.77 -14.85 -1.79
C SER A 311 -0.06 -15.08 -0.45
N LEU A 312 -0.81 -15.30 0.62
CA LEU A 312 -0.25 -15.69 1.93
C LEU A 312 0.09 -17.18 2.01
N SER A 313 -0.42 -18.02 1.11
CA SER A 313 -0.19 -19.47 1.05
C SER A 313 -0.53 -20.01 -0.34
N SER A 314 0.36 -19.83 -1.30
CA SER A 314 0.09 -20.07 -2.73
C SER A 314 -0.43 -21.46 -3.06
N ALA A 315 -0.01 -22.48 -2.32
CA ALA A 315 -0.47 -23.85 -2.50
C ALA A 315 -1.91 -24.10 -2.02
N ASP A 316 -2.55 -23.13 -1.37
CA ASP A 316 -3.93 -23.24 -0.90
C ASP A 316 -4.95 -22.68 -1.90
N TYR A 317 -4.51 -22.13 -3.03
CA TYR A 317 -5.41 -21.69 -4.10
C TYR A 317 -6.10 -22.89 -4.76
N SER A 318 -7.43 -22.84 -4.87
CA SER A 318 -8.25 -23.99 -5.26
C SER A 318 -7.94 -24.55 -6.65
N CYS A 319 -7.62 -23.66 -7.62
CA CYS A 319 -7.33 -24.02 -9.01
C CYS A 319 -5.85 -23.82 -9.35
N LEU A 320 -4.92 -24.04 -8.40
CA LEU A 320 -3.49 -23.80 -8.63
C LEU A 320 -2.90 -24.64 -9.77
N PRO A 321 -3.16 -25.98 -9.88
CA PRO A 321 -2.62 -26.79 -10.96
C PRO A 321 -3.07 -26.30 -12.34
N GLU A 322 -4.34 -26.02 -12.50
CA GLU A 322 -4.98 -25.56 -13.74
C GLU A 322 -4.41 -24.19 -14.16
N LEU A 323 -4.33 -23.26 -13.21
CA LEU A 323 -3.75 -21.93 -13.45
C LEU A 323 -2.28 -22.03 -13.89
N VAL A 324 -1.48 -22.88 -13.22
CA VAL A 324 -0.07 -23.04 -13.56
C VAL A 324 0.06 -23.67 -14.96
N ASP A 325 -0.75 -24.68 -15.29
CA ASP A 325 -0.74 -25.31 -16.62
C ASP A 325 -1.06 -24.30 -17.71
N HIS A 326 -2.12 -23.52 -17.52
CA HIS A 326 -2.51 -22.48 -18.47
C HIS A 326 -1.41 -21.42 -18.66
N LEU A 327 -0.83 -20.90 -17.56
CA LEU A 327 0.24 -19.91 -17.66
C LEU A 327 1.49 -20.46 -18.33
N MET A 328 1.86 -21.72 -18.03
CA MET A 328 3.00 -22.36 -18.67
C MET A 328 2.76 -22.57 -20.17
N ASP A 329 1.57 -23.01 -20.58
CA ASP A 329 1.26 -23.23 -22.00
C ASP A 329 1.25 -21.92 -22.80
N ASN A 330 0.74 -20.82 -22.23
CA ASN A 330 0.66 -19.54 -22.93
C ASN A 330 1.99 -18.76 -22.96
N PHE A 331 2.86 -18.97 -21.97
CA PHE A 331 4.02 -18.10 -21.77
C PHE A 331 5.39 -18.79 -21.88
N LYS A 332 5.48 -20.14 -21.87
CA LYS A 332 6.78 -20.85 -21.98
C LYS A 332 7.57 -20.48 -23.23
N ASP A 333 6.90 -20.39 -24.38
CA ASP A 333 7.54 -20.07 -25.65
C ASP A 333 7.97 -18.58 -25.72
N LYS A 334 7.31 -17.73 -24.96
CA LYS A 334 7.68 -16.31 -24.75
C LYS A 334 8.81 -16.14 -23.72
N ARG A 335 9.31 -17.25 -23.14
CA ARG A 335 10.34 -17.28 -22.09
C ARG A 335 9.96 -16.50 -20.82
N VAL A 336 8.66 -16.41 -20.53
CA VAL A 336 8.17 -15.83 -19.27
C VAL A 336 8.10 -16.95 -18.24
N SER A 337 8.78 -16.76 -17.12
CA SER A 337 8.82 -17.72 -16.02
C SER A 337 7.68 -17.47 -15.02
N VAL A 338 7.15 -18.54 -14.44
CA VAL A 338 6.17 -18.46 -13.34
C VAL A 338 6.89 -18.69 -12.02
N SER A 339 6.55 -17.90 -10.98
CA SER A 339 7.08 -18.06 -9.64
C SER A 339 5.96 -18.18 -8.61
N LEU A 340 6.17 -19.06 -7.64
CA LEU A 340 5.26 -19.40 -6.56
C LEU A 340 5.91 -18.99 -5.22
N PRO A 341 5.74 -17.77 -4.75
CA PRO A 341 6.17 -17.38 -3.41
C PRO A 341 5.25 -17.97 -2.35
N SER A 342 5.66 -17.93 -1.09
CA SER A 342 4.83 -18.29 0.06
C SER A 342 4.33 -19.75 0.06
N LEU A 343 5.19 -20.68 -0.41
CA LEU A 343 4.90 -22.10 -0.34
C LEU A 343 5.16 -22.64 1.08
N ARG A 344 4.24 -23.47 1.55
CA ARG A 344 4.38 -24.22 2.78
C ARG A 344 4.99 -25.59 2.50
N VAL A 345 5.78 -26.09 3.45
CA VAL A 345 6.47 -27.38 3.29
C VAL A 345 5.50 -28.55 3.17
N ASP A 346 4.39 -28.52 3.93
CA ASP A 346 3.38 -29.59 3.96
C ASP A 346 2.46 -29.63 2.72
N SER A 347 2.44 -28.55 1.94
CA SER A 347 1.62 -28.43 0.72
C SER A 347 2.48 -28.25 -0.54
N PHE A 348 3.78 -28.51 -0.46
CA PHE A 348 4.69 -28.41 -1.59
C PHE A 348 4.45 -29.54 -2.60
N SER A 349 4.04 -29.19 -3.82
CA SER A 349 3.91 -30.13 -4.93
C SER A 349 5.18 -30.18 -5.77
N VAL A 350 5.85 -31.35 -5.79
CA VAL A 350 7.04 -31.58 -6.60
C VAL A 350 6.72 -31.46 -8.11
N ASP A 351 5.52 -31.87 -8.50
CA ASP A 351 5.11 -31.82 -9.92
C ASP A 351 4.90 -30.39 -10.40
N ILE A 352 4.24 -29.54 -9.60
CA ILE A 352 4.13 -28.10 -9.90
C ILE A 352 5.51 -27.46 -9.94
N ALA A 353 6.37 -27.76 -8.98
CA ALA A 353 7.73 -27.24 -8.96
C ALA A 353 8.53 -27.61 -10.21
N LYS A 354 8.43 -28.85 -10.69
CA LYS A 354 9.05 -29.28 -11.95
C LYS A 354 8.51 -28.53 -13.16
N LYS A 355 7.19 -28.30 -13.21
CA LYS A 355 6.54 -27.56 -14.31
C LYS A 355 7.09 -26.13 -14.38
N VAL A 356 7.05 -25.36 -13.29
CA VAL A 356 7.51 -23.97 -13.30
C VAL A 356 9.02 -23.81 -13.54
N GLN A 357 9.81 -24.86 -13.30
CA GLN A 357 11.25 -24.86 -13.59
C GLN A 357 11.61 -25.07 -15.05
N GLN A 358 10.66 -25.39 -15.93
CA GLN A 358 10.93 -25.66 -17.36
C GLN A 358 11.49 -24.43 -18.08
N VAL A 359 11.04 -23.22 -17.72
CA VAL A 359 11.52 -21.96 -18.33
C VAL A 359 12.78 -21.45 -17.64
N ARG A 360 12.80 -21.45 -16.31
CA ARG A 360 13.94 -20.95 -15.51
C ARG A 360 14.17 -21.82 -14.29
N LYS A 361 15.37 -22.40 -14.16
CA LYS A 361 15.76 -23.16 -12.97
C LYS A 361 15.84 -22.22 -11.77
N ARG A 362 15.13 -22.54 -10.71
CA ARG A 362 15.16 -21.83 -9.41
C ARG A 362 15.48 -22.79 -8.29
N SER A 363 16.19 -22.31 -7.28
CA SER A 363 16.38 -23.03 -6.02
C SER A 363 15.22 -22.74 -5.10
N TYR A 364 14.53 -23.77 -4.63
CA TYR A 364 13.56 -23.65 -3.54
C TYR A 364 14.29 -23.90 -2.22
N LEU A 365 14.41 -22.88 -1.38
CA LEU A 365 14.85 -23.04 0.00
C LEU A 365 13.63 -23.46 0.82
N SER A 366 13.53 -24.75 1.20
CA SER A 366 12.61 -25.15 2.24
C SER A 366 13.24 -24.79 3.59
N ALA A 367 12.55 -24.00 4.40
CA ALA A 367 12.85 -23.92 5.82
C ALA A 367 12.69 -25.32 6.40
N GLY A 368 13.79 -25.91 6.86
CA GLY A 368 13.89 -27.32 7.17
C GLY A 368 12.86 -27.83 8.17
N SER A 369 12.75 -29.13 8.26
CA SER A 369 11.80 -30.00 8.94
C SER A 369 11.45 -29.71 10.43
N ARG A 370 12.04 -28.71 11.04
CA ARG A 370 11.71 -28.31 12.43
C ARG A 370 10.33 -27.65 12.58
N TYR A 371 9.66 -27.27 11.47
CA TYR A 371 8.32 -26.67 11.53
C TYR A 371 7.17 -27.67 11.40
N THR A 372 7.43 -28.93 11.06
CA THR A 372 6.39 -29.96 10.95
C THR A 372 5.77 -30.33 12.30
N GLU A 373 6.51 -30.18 13.39
CA GLU A 373 5.96 -30.42 14.74
C GLU A 373 5.10 -29.24 15.24
N ALA A 374 5.42 -28.01 14.86
CA ALA A 374 4.63 -26.83 15.24
C ALA A 374 3.28 -26.75 14.51
N SER A 375 3.16 -27.34 13.32
CA SER A 375 1.90 -27.36 12.54
C SER A 375 0.96 -28.53 12.93
N ARG A 376 1.43 -29.52 13.71
CA ARG A 376 0.64 -30.67 14.15
C ARG A 376 -0.03 -30.49 15.51
N CYS A 377 0.16 -29.38 16.18
CA CYS A 377 -0.58 -29.12 17.41
C CYS A 377 -1.95 -28.53 17.07
N ASN A 378 -2.97 -29.37 17.12
CA ASN A 378 -4.38 -29.02 17.12
C ASN A 378 -4.75 -28.07 18.24
#